data_21ca5851f2f78ea378adcb4db974f19c
#
_entry.id   21ca5851f2f78ea378adcb4db974f19c
#
_cell.length_a   1.000
_cell.length_b   1.000
_cell.length_c   1.000
_cell.angle_alpha   90.00
_cell.angle_beta   90.00
_cell.angle_gamma   90.00
#
_symmetry.space_group_name_H-M   'P 1'
#
loop_
_entity.id
_entity.type
_entity.pdbx_description
1 polymer ?
#
loop_
_entity_poly.entity_id
_entity_poly.type
_entity_poly.pdbx_seq_one_letter_code
_entity_poly.pdbx_strand_id
1 'polypeptide(L)'
;MLARLTSPYMIRRWDYIDDQDGPKSSFYAFMIQAKLLVTRPRVIIAVSYCFIVSTFLYGPYLAVVLILAVLLFAHRAGKYGERILGGVMGDYLGATICLCELLVLTVLLIGQNYQQQQSSSSLRELVSQLHNMLTADNDVTNLFVDNRFMAIAKFVVMCGAYWTWCWLAKNVAYQSPDDSRSDTKNNETTESKETKPKEDARSAVRSEASRILERPTSTFRERYDATQTYLDALAKPVGSLGLLESWAARLAALQRTLEPTTDRVACLIFAGDHGAAAAPADGGEGCSLYPQAVTRSVLVGLQRGVAGASVLSKANDVTLRVVDVGVVGEDTFQGGNVISSPSKLVDGTRNFCKESAMSSEQCKQCIQIGKNYLKEVVAETKSKVVVLGEVGIGNTTSSSALIAALTSRPPEQICGGGAFATRELQESAVAKKISIVKKALSLHFAAGNDGVCADNVSAVDAIEKLGGAEIASMVGAMLQASELDLAILVDGFIVTAAALVAVSMDPRVCRVLFFASRSAESGQGMALEKIKAISRANDIPYDETPALSMGLRMGEATAGLLAVNLLRSSAAVLSSMATIQEILS
;
A
#
# COMPACT_ATOMS: atom_id res chain seq x y z
N MET A 1 23.53 0.69 -6.11
CA MET A 1 24.34 1.64 -6.90
C MET A 1 25.33 0.93 -7.80
N LEU A 2 26.27 0.13 -7.30
CA LEU A 2 27.27 -0.59 -8.12
C LEU A 2 26.64 -1.46 -9.21
N ALA A 3 25.65 -2.28 -8.90
CA ALA A 3 24.97 -3.13 -9.86
C ALA A 3 24.31 -2.34 -11.01
N ARG A 4 23.86 -1.12 -10.77
CA ARG A 4 23.25 -0.25 -11.78
C ARG A 4 24.24 0.34 -12.77
N LEU A 5 25.55 0.17 -12.57
CA LEU A 5 26.56 0.47 -13.59
C LEU A 5 26.49 -0.48 -14.81
N THR A 6 25.86 -1.65 -14.65
CA THR A 6 25.68 -2.61 -15.76
C THR A 6 24.88 -2.00 -16.90
N SER A 7 23.79 -1.27 -16.60
CA SER A 7 22.91 -0.71 -17.63
C SER A 7 23.63 0.30 -18.55
N PRO A 8 24.26 1.38 -18.05
CA PRO A 8 24.98 2.31 -18.92
C PRO A 8 26.11 1.63 -19.72
N TYR A 9 26.80 0.67 -19.10
CA TYR A 9 27.86 -0.08 -19.77
C TYR A 9 27.32 -0.93 -20.91
N MET A 10 26.23 -1.70 -20.66
CA MET A 10 25.63 -2.59 -21.66
C MET A 10 24.94 -1.82 -22.79
N ILE A 11 24.15 -0.79 -22.46
CA ILE A 11 23.45 0.07 -23.44
C ILE A 11 24.45 0.71 -24.41
N ARG A 12 25.65 1.10 -23.92
CA ARG A 12 26.66 1.69 -24.75
C ARG A 12 27.37 0.67 -25.66
N ARG A 13 27.58 -0.55 -25.17
CA ARG A 13 28.45 -1.54 -25.81
C ARG A 13 27.72 -2.41 -26.86
N TRP A 14 26.46 -2.73 -26.61
CA TRP A 14 25.64 -3.61 -27.45
C TRP A 14 24.44 -2.89 -28.03
N ASP A 15 23.95 -3.39 -29.18
CA ASP A 15 22.73 -2.87 -29.76
C ASP A 15 21.52 -3.39 -29.00
N TYR A 16 20.54 -2.50 -28.80
CA TYR A 16 19.28 -2.83 -28.20
C TYR A 16 18.37 -3.44 -29.24
N ILE A 17 17.80 -4.60 -28.94
CA ILE A 17 16.88 -5.30 -29.83
C ILE A 17 15.54 -5.37 -29.16
N ASP A 18 14.53 -4.93 -29.84
CA ASP A 18 13.11 -5.15 -29.50
C ASP A 18 12.33 -5.18 -30.81
N ASP A 19 11.09 -5.70 -30.77
CA ASP A 19 10.20 -5.72 -31.91
C ASP A 19 9.89 -4.27 -32.35
N GLN A 20 10.35 -3.89 -33.55
CA GLN A 20 10.17 -2.52 -34.05
C GLN A 20 8.70 -2.18 -34.30
N ASP A 21 7.86 -3.19 -34.53
CA ASP A 21 6.43 -3.07 -34.83
C ASP A 21 5.54 -3.60 -33.69
N GLY A 22 6.12 -3.97 -32.54
CA GLY A 22 5.41 -4.55 -31.40
C GLY A 22 4.87 -3.49 -30.40
N PRO A 23 4.10 -3.93 -29.40
CA PRO A 23 3.52 -3.03 -28.40
C PRO A 23 4.52 -2.26 -27.53
N LYS A 24 5.82 -2.54 -27.66
CA LYS A 24 6.93 -1.85 -26.97
C LYS A 24 7.76 -0.92 -27.88
N SER A 25 7.27 -0.58 -29.05
CA SER A 25 8.00 0.26 -30.04
C SER A 25 8.42 1.64 -29.49
N SER A 26 7.60 2.27 -28.64
CA SER A 26 7.93 3.52 -27.97
C SER A 26 9.10 3.39 -26.98
N PHE A 27 9.21 2.24 -26.30
CA PHE A 27 10.32 1.96 -25.41
C PHE A 27 11.61 1.70 -26.18
N TYR A 28 11.54 1.08 -27.36
CA TYR A 28 12.65 0.92 -28.28
C TYR A 28 13.23 2.26 -28.73
N ALA A 29 12.37 3.20 -29.15
CA ALA A 29 12.79 4.55 -29.53
C ALA A 29 13.46 5.30 -28.36
N PHE A 30 12.92 5.16 -27.14
CA PHE A 30 13.53 5.70 -25.91
C PHE A 30 14.91 5.11 -25.64
N MET A 31 15.11 3.79 -25.81
CA MET A 31 16.39 3.14 -25.58
C MET A 31 17.46 3.51 -26.62
N ILE A 32 17.07 3.76 -27.86
CA ILE A 32 17.98 4.33 -28.88
C ILE A 32 18.42 5.73 -28.46
N GLN A 33 17.52 6.59 -28.00
CA GLN A 33 17.87 7.92 -27.49
C GLN A 33 18.76 7.82 -26.26
N ALA A 34 18.50 6.89 -25.34
CA ALA A 34 19.33 6.64 -24.16
C ALA A 34 20.77 6.26 -24.57
N LYS A 35 20.95 5.46 -25.64
CA LYS A 35 22.28 5.11 -26.19
C LYS A 35 23.08 6.35 -26.63
N LEU A 36 22.41 7.33 -27.24
CA LEU A 36 23.04 8.60 -27.66
C LEU A 36 23.43 9.46 -26.42
N LEU A 37 22.64 9.39 -25.33
CA LEU A 37 22.91 10.13 -24.12
C LEU A 37 24.00 9.48 -23.24
N VAL A 38 24.25 8.17 -23.34
CA VAL A 38 25.28 7.45 -22.58
C VAL A 38 26.64 7.58 -23.25
N THR A 39 27.26 8.76 -23.16
CA THR A 39 28.59 9.02 -23.73
C THR A 39 29.73 8.42 -22.90
N ARG A 40 30.91 8.21 -23.49
CA ARG A 40 32.12 7.72 -22.77
C ARG A 40 32.44 8.53 -21.51
N PRO A 41 32.47 9.89 -21.55
CA PRO A 41 32.72 10.70 -20.35
C PRO A 41 31.69 10.43 -19.24
N ARG A 42 30.41 10.30 -19.56
CA ARG A 42 29.34 10.04 -18.55
C ARG A 42 29.50 8.67 -17.88
N VAL A 43 29.91 7.64 -18.64
CA VAL A 43 30.21 6.32 -18.04
C VAL A 43 31.43 6.41 -17.14
N ILE A 44 32.49 7.12 -17.52
CA ILE A 44 33.68 7.32 -16.68
C ILE A 44 33.31 8.05 -15.39
N ILE A 45 32.52 9.12 -15.47
CA ILE A 45 32.05 9.87 -14.29
C ILE A 45 31.25 8.93 -13.36
N ALA A 46 30.34 8.10 -13.90
CA ALA A 46 29.54 7.18 -13.10
C ALA A 46 30.42 6.12 -12.40
N VAL A 47 31.40 5.55 -13.10
CA VAL A 47 32.37 4.59 -12.51
C VAL A 47 33.22 5.27 -11.45
N SER A 48 33.74 6.49 -11.70
CA SER A 48 34.53 7.24 -10.72
C SER A 48 33.72 7.56 -9.46
N TYR A 49 32.48 7.99 -9.63
CA TYR A 49 31.59 8.24 -8.50
C TYR A 49 31.34 6.98 -7.66
N CYS A 50 31.04 5.84 -8.32
CA CYS A 50 30.89 4.56 -7.64
C CYS A 50 32.16 4.11 -6.92
N PHE A 51 33.34 4.36 -7.52
CA PHE A 51 34.63 4.06 -6.89
C PHE A 51 34.84 4.89 -5.63
N ILE A 52 34.61 6.21 -5.68
CA ILE A 52 34.77 7.10 -4.52
C ILE A 52 33.84 6.67 -3.37
N VAL A 53 32.54 6.45 -3.66
CA VAL A 53 31.57 6.05 -2.64
C VAL A 53 31.88 4.66 -2.07
N SER A 54 32.27 3.70 -2.91
CA SER A 54 32.64 2.36 -2.46
C SER A 54 33.92 2.36 -1.65
N THR A 55 34.89 3.20 -2.02
CA THR A 55 36.15 3.38 -1.25
C THR A 55 35.87 3.94 0.14
N PHE A 56 34.96 4.91 0.25
CA PHE A 56 34.55 5.48 1.54
C PHE A 56 33.85 4.44 2.44
N LEU A 57 32.99 3.60 1.87
CA LEU A 57 32.20 2.62 2.61
C LEU A 57 32.96 1.34 2.96
N TYR A 58 33.81 0.86 2.08
CA TYR A 58 34.39 -0.50 2.16
C TYR A 58 35.93 -0.54 2.04
N GLY A 59 36.55 0.62 1.87
CA GLY A 59 37.98 0.74 1.62
C GLY A 59 38.38 0.55 0.15
N PRO A 60 39.57 1.01 -0.27
CA PRO A 60 39.98 1.08 -1.66
C PRO A 60 40.13 -0.28 -2.35
N TYR A 61 40.63 -1.28 -1.65
CA TYR A 61 40.83 -2.62 -2.21
C TYR A 61 39.51 -3.32 -2.57
N LEU A 62 38.56 -3.32 -1.64
CA LEU A 62 37.26 -3.95 -1.88
C LEU A 62 36.43 -3.17 -2.92
N ALA A 63 36.58 -1.86 -2.97
CA ALA A 63 35.95 -1.02 -4.00
C ALA A 63 36.43 -1.40 -5.43
N VAL A 64 37.74 -1.60 -5.61
CA VAL A 64 38.30 -2.05 -6.91
C VAL A 64 37.76 -3.42 -7.28
N VAL A 65 37.77 -4.38 -6.35
CA VAL A 65 37.28 -5.75 -6.60
C VAL A 65 35.79 -5.74 -6.99
N LEU A 66 34.97 -4.99 -6.28
CA LEU A 66 33.53 -4.89 -6.56
C LEU A 66 33.25 -4.28 -7.94
N ILE A 67 33.94 -3.21 -8.30
CA ILE A 67 33.74 -2.56 -9.60
C ILE A 67 34.20 -3.46 -10.74
N LEU A 68 35.36 -4.12 -10.61
CA LEU A 68 35.87 -5.06 -11.61
C LEU A 68 34.94 -6.25 -11.78
N ALA A 69 34.41 -6.82 -10.69
CA ALA A 69 33.46 -7.92 -10.73
C ALA A 69 32.17 -7.53 -11.48
N VAL A 70 31.60 -6.35 -11.18
CA VAL A 70 30.39 -5.83 -11.83
C VAL A 70 30.61 -5.59 -13.33
N LEU A 71 31.73 -4.97 -13.70
CA LEU A 71 32.05 -4.70 -15.11
C LEU A 71 32.32 -5.97 -15.90
N LEU A 72 33.04 -6.92 -15.32
CA LEU A 72 33.33 -8.23 -15.94
C LEU A 72 32.03 -9.03 -16.14
N PHE A 73 31.16 -9.05 -15.12
CA PHE A 73 29.86 -9.71 -15.23
C PHE A 73 28.99 -9.05 -16.31
N ALA A 74 28.88 -7.72 -16.32
CA ALA A 74 28.15 -6.98 -17.32
C ALA A 74 28.67 -7.25 -18.75
N HIS A 75 29.99 -7.34 -18.89
CA HIS A 75 30.63 -7.67 -20.20
C HIS A 75 30.27 -9.09 -20.67
N ARG A 76 30.30 -10.08 -19.78
CA ARG A 76 29.94 -11.46 -20.11
C ARG A 76 28.45 -11.60 -20.42
N ALA A 77 27.61 -10.98 -19.60
CA ALA A 77 26.16 -10.94 -19.84
C ALA A 77 25.85 -10.30 -21.21
N GLY A 78 26.48 -9.16 -21.54
CA GLY A 78 26.29 -8.51 -22.83
C GLY A 78 26.69 -9.40 -24.02
N LYS A 79 27.85 -10.09 -23.95
CA LYS A 79 28.25 -11.06 -24.96
C LYS A 79 27.30 -12.26 -25.08
N TYR A 80 26.76 -12.70 -23.97
CA TYR A 80 25.77 -13.79 -23.96
C TYR A 80 24.47 -13.35 -24.64
N GLY A 81 23.99 -12.14 -24.30
CA GLY A 81 22.81 -11.54 -24.93
C GLY A 81 23.00 -11.36 -26.44
N GLU A 82 24.17 -10.85 -26.88
CA GLU A 82 24.53 -10.73 -28.30
C GLU A 82 24.50 -12.08 -29.03
N ARG A 83 25.04 -13.13 -28.39
CA ARG A 83 25.13 -14.47 -28.99
C ARG A 83 23.78 -15.17 -29.12
N ILE A 84 22.89 -15.02 -28.14
CA ILE A 84 21.63 -15.78 -28.07
C ILE A 84 20.46 -14.96 -28.63
N LEU A 85 20.43 -13.66 -28.36
CA LEU A 85 19.33 -12.77 -28.67
C LEU A 85 19.65 -11.81 -29.82
N GLY A 86 20.93 -11.78 -30.29
CA GLY A 86 21.40 -10.83 -31.27
C GLY A 86 21.72 -9.43 -30.71
N GLY A 87 21.51 -9.21 -29.40
CA GLY A 87 21.77 -7.93 -28.71
C GLY A 87 21.18 -7.89 -27.28
N VAL A 88 20.82 -6.72 -26.80
CA VAL A 88 20.33 -6.50 -25.42
C VAL A 88 18.90 -5.98 -25.45
N MET A 89 18.01 -6.60 -24.71
CA MET A 89 16.61 -6.18 -24.55
C MET A 89 16.31 -5.77 -23.10
N GLY A 90 15.20 -5.04 -22.87
CA GLY A 90 14.88 -4.43 -21.58
C GLY A 90 14.79 -5.41 -20.43
N ASP A 91 14.07 -6.51 -20.62
CA ASP A 91 13.91 -7.57 -19.60
C ASP A 91 15.24 -8.26 -19.28
N TYR A 92 16.09 -8.47 -20.29
CA TYR A 92 17.44 -9.00 -20.13
C TYR A 92 18.36 -8.05 -19.35
N LEU A 93 18.24 -6.76 -19.61
CA LEU A 93 18.98 -5.72 -18.90
C LEU A 93 18.56 -5.68 -17.42
N GLY A 94 17.26 -5.76 -17.13
CA GLY A 94 16.72 -5.85 -15.78
C GLY A 94 17.22 -7.07 -15.02
N ALA A 95 17.18 -8.26 -15.64
CA ALA A 95 17.69 -9.50 -15.07
C ALA A 95 19.20 -9.41 -14.76
N THR A 96 19.98 -8.79 -15.65
CA THR A 96 21.42 -8.58 -15.46
C THR A 96 21.69 -7.67 -14.26
N ILE A 97 20.91 -6.62 -14.03
CA ILE A 97 21.02 -5.74 -12.84
C ILE A 97 20.78 -6.55 -11.57
N CYS A 98 19.70 -7.33 -11.49
CA CYS A 98 19.37 -8.14 -10.32
C CYS A 98 20.46 -9.17 -10.00
N LEU A 99 21.00 -9.85 -11.00
CA LEU A 99 22.11 -10.79 -10.82
C LEU A 99 23.39 -10.09 -10.35
N CYS A 100 23.67 -8.87 -10.82
CA CYS A 100 24.77 -8.06 -10.32
C CYS A 100 24.56 -7.61 -8.87
N GLU A 101 23.35 -7.31 -8.44
CA GLU A 101 23.03 -6.97 -7.04
C GLU A 101 23.34 -8.16 -6.13
N LEU A 102 22.97 -9.38 -6.54
CA LEU A 102 23.30 -10.62 -5.83
C LEU A 102 24.82 -10.85 -5.76
N LEU A 103 25.53 -10.63 -6.87
CA LEU A 103 26.99 -10.77 -6.92
C LEU A 103 27.68 -9.81 -5.94
N VAL A 104 27.26 -8.53 -5.92
CA VAL A 104 27.80 -7.51 -5.01
C VAL A 104 27.55 -7.92 -3.55
N LEU A 105 26.34 -8.35 -3.22
CA LEU A 105 25.99 -8.82 -1.84
C LEU A 105 26.82 -10.03 -1.44
N THR A 106 27.03 -10.99 -2.34
CA THR A 106 27.84 -12.18 -2.09
C THR A 106 29.31 -11.82 -1.79
N VAL A 107 29.90 -10.92 -2.60
CA VAL A 107 31.28 -10.45 -2.40
C VAL A 107 31.43 -9.70 -1.08
N LEU A 108 30.43 -8.88 -0.68
CA LEU A 108 30.44 -8.16 0.59
C LEU A 108 30.33 -9.11 1.79
N LEU A 109 29.49 -10.15 1.71
CA LEU A 109 29.35 -11.17 2.76
C LEU A 109 30.64 -11.98 2.95
N ILE A 110 31.28 -12.36 1.84
CA ILE A 110 32.58 -13.04 1.88
C ILE A 110 33.64 -12.12 2.52
N GLY A 111 33.67 -10.84 2.13
CA GLY A 111 34.59 -9.85 2.67
C GLY A 111 34.40 -9.59 4.17
N GLN A 112 33.16 -9.55 4.67
CA GLN A 112 32.86 -9.40 6.09
C GLN A 112 33.27 -10.63 6.91
N ASN A 113 33.04 -11.84 6.43
CA ASN A 113 33.45 -13.06 7.08
C ASN A 113 34.99 -13.18 7.16
N TYR A 114 35.68 -12.68 6.14
CA TYR A 114 37.13 -12.67 6.09
C TYR A 114 37.77 -11.70 7.10
N GLN A 115 37.17 -10.52 7.30
CA GLN A 115 37.63 -9.56 8.31
C GLN A 115 37.41 -10.04 9.74
N GLN A 116 36.46 -10.92 10.00
CA GLN A 116 36.22 -11.51 11.31
C GLN A 116 37.17 -12.69 11.63
N GLN A 117 37.79 -13.32 10.62
CA GLN A 117 38.62 -14.51 10.83
C GLN A 117 40.11 -14.29 10.83
N GLN A 118 40.67 -13.19 10.29
CA GLN A 118 42.14 -13.05 10.37
C GLN A 118 42.73 -11.66 10.15
N SER A 119 43.80 -11.40 10.85
CA SER A 119 44.74 -10.30 10.73
C SER A 119 45.87 -10.53 9.70
N SER A 120 45.82 -11.52 8.82
CA SER A 120 46.85 -11.68 7.76
C SER A 120 46.49 -12.75 6.73
N SER A 121 45.93 -12.39 5.61
CA SER A 121 46.02 -13.15 4.36
C SER A 121 45.90 -12.27 3.12
N SER A 122 46.66 -12.62 2.08
CA SER A 122 46.94 -11.72 0.96
C SER A 122 45.80 -11.68 -0.07
N LEU A 123 45.67 -10.53 -0.76
CA LEU A 123 44.76 -10.27 -1.89
C LEU A 123 44.82 -11.39 -2.96
N ARG A 124 45.95 -12.09 -3.11
CA ARG A 124 46.14 -13.22 -4.03
C ARG A 124 45.23 -14.41 -3.72
N GLU A 125 45.00 -14.74 -2.45
CA GLU A 125 44.12 -15.84 -2.05
C GLU A 125 42.67 -15.52 -2.32
N LEU A 126 42.24 -14.28 -2.07
CA LEU A 126 40.88 -13.83 -2.37
C LEU A 126 40.58 -13.83 -3.90
N VAL A 127 41.53 -13.36 -4.69
CA VAL A 127 41.44 -13.37 -6.17
C VAL A 127 41.46 -14.80 -6.71
N SER A 128 42.29 -15.69 -6.11
CA SER A 128 42.35 -17.11 -6.46
C SER A 128 41.04 -17.83 -6.14
N GLN A 129 40.45 -17.57 -4.98
CA GLN A 129 39.15 -18.13 -4.59
C GLN A 129 38.00 -17.64 -5.50
N LEU A 130 37.95 -16.35 -5.83
CA LEU A 130 37.01 -15.80 -6.79
C LEU A 130 37.21 -16.38 -8.21
N HIS A 131 38.46 -16.55 -8.65
CA HIS A 131 38.76 -17.16 -9.93
C HIS A 131 38.32 -18.63 -9.97
N ASN A 132 38.59 -19.40 -8.91
CA ASN A 132 38.18 -20.79 -8.81
C ASN A 132 36.65 -20.96 -8.71
N MET A 133 35.93 -20.06 -8.01
CA MET A 133 34.45 -20.05 -8.00
C MET A 133 33.82 -19.72 -9.36
N LEU A 134 34.49 -18.91 -10.18
CA LEU A 134 33.99 -18.51 -11.51
C LEU A 134 34.37 -19.47 -12.63
N THR A 135 35.36 -20.37 -12.38
CA THR A 135 35.89 -21.31 -13.39
C THR A 135 35.61 -22.78 -13.14
N ALA A 136 35.10 -23.14 -11.94
CA ALA A 136 34.79 -24.52 -11.59
C ALA A 136 33.50 -24.99 -12.30
N ASP A 137 33.71 -25.75 -13.39
CA ASP A 137 32.79 -26.79 -13.82
C ASP A 137 33.02 -27.98 -12.88
N ASN A 138 31.92 -28.42 -12.21
CA ASN A 138 31.83 -29.62 -11.38
C ASN A 138 32.59 -29.61 -10.04
N ASP A 139 31.88 -29.34 -8.98
CA ASP A 139 31.84 -29.89 -7.62
C ASP A 139 31.44 -28.85 -6.57
N VAL A 140 30.22 -28.38 -6.64
CA VAL A 140 29.65 -27.44 -5.66
C VAL A 140 29.12 -28.14 -4.39
N THR A 141 29.22 -29.46 -4.29
CA THR A 141 28.55 -30.26 -3.26
C THR A 141 29.22 -30.23 -1.89
N ASN A 142 30.49 -29.86 -1.77
CA ASN A 142 31.23 -29.94 -0.52
C ASN A 142 31.45 -28.61 0.25
N LEU A 143 30.91 -27.48 -0.26
CA LEU A 143 31.04 -26.16 0.40
C LEU A 143 29.81 -25.73 1.24
N PHE A 144 28.81 -26.61 1.38
CA PHE A 144 27.50 -26.28 1.93
C PHE A 144 27.21 -26.87 3.31
N VAL A 145 28.06 -26.60 4.30
CA VAL A 145 27.81 -27.04 5.71
C VAL A 145 27.16 -25.93 6.56
N ASP A 146 27.01 -24.70 6.08
CA ASP A 146 26.38 -23.63 6.84
C ASP A 146 24.94 -23.33 6.33
N ASN A 147 23.96 -23.51 7.23
CA ASN A 147 22.51 -23.39 6.93
C ASN A 147 22.09 -22.03 6.32
N ARG A 148 22.90 -20.99 6.45
CA ARG A 148 22.62 -19.66 5.86
C ARG A 148 22.97 -19.62 4.38
N PHE A 149 24.03 -20.31 3.97
CA PHE A 149 24.42 -20.41 2.56
C PHE A 149 23.41 -21.25 1.76
N MET A 150 22.87 -22.31 2.35
CA MET A 150 21.81 -23.13 1.73
C MET A 150 20.51 -22.36 1.51
N ALA A 151 20.16 -21.40 2.37
CA ALA A 151 18.98 -20.57 2.18
C ALA A 151 19.14 -19.62 0.99
N ILE A 152 20.31 -19.02 0.82
CA ILE A 152 20.62 -18.11 -0.31
C ILE A 152 20.71 -18.90 -1.62
N ALA A 153 21.36 -20.07 -1.62
CA ALA A 153 21.45 -20.94 -2.79
C ALA A 153 20.08 -21.46 -3.24
N LYS A 154 19.22 -21.87 -2.31
CA LYS A 154 17.81 -22.25 -2.60
C LYS A 154 17.01 -21.08 -3.16
N PHE A 155 17.20 -19.87 -2.66
CA PHE A 155 16.54 -18.67 -3.18
C PHE A 155 16.98 -18.35 -4.61
N VAL A 156 18.27 -18.42 -4.92
CA VAL A 156 18.83 -18.21 -6.27
C VAL A 156 18.31 -19.28 -7.25
N VAL A 157 18.27 -20.55 -6.83
CA VAL A 157 17.71 -21.66 -7.64
C VAL A 157 16.21 -21.47 -7.85
N MET A 158 15.46 -21.02 -6.84
CA MET A 158 14.02 -20.73 -6.98
C MET A 158 13.77 -19.55 -7.94
N CYS A 159 14.56 -18.49 -7.83
CA CYS A 159 14.45 -17.35 -8.77
C CYS A 159 14.80 -17.76 -10.20
N GLY A 160 15.82 -18.57 -10.40
CA GLY A 160 16.18 -19.14 -11.70
C GLY A 160 15.11 -20.09 -12.27
N ALA A 161 14.52 -20.94 -11.43
CA ALA A 161 13.43 -21.85 -11.81
C ALA A 161 12.13 -21.07 -12.13
N TYR A 162 11.81 -20.04 -11.37
CA TYR A 162 10.67 -19.14 -11.64
C TYR A 162 10.87 -18.40 -12.98
N TRP A 163 12.08 -17.96 -13.27
CA TRP A 163 12.38 -17.25 -14.52
C TRP A 163 12.34 -18.19 -15.74
N THR A 164 12.86 -19.41 -15.62
CA THR A 164 12.72 -20.48 -16.66
C THR A 164 11.27 -20.86 -16.87
N TRP A 165 10.47 -20.92 -15.81
CA TRP A 165 9.03 -21.16 -15.91
C TRP A 165 8.31 -20.01 -16.64
N CYS A 166 8.58 -18.75 -16.30
CA CYS A 166 7.99 -17.61 -16.99
C CYS A 166 8.42 -17.56 -18.47
N TRP A 167 9.66 -17.90 -18.78
CA TRP A 167 10.16 -17.97 -20.15
C TRP A 167 9.50 -19.11 -20.93
N LEU A 168 9.40 -20.32 -20.36
CA LEU A 168 8.69 -21.48 -20.93
C LEU A 168 7.21 -21.17 -21.12
N ALA A 169 6.54 -20.58 -20.15
CA ALA A 169 5.12 -20.22 -20.25
C ALA A 169 4.88 -19.19 -21.38
N LYS A 170 5.80 -18.25 -21.59
CA LYS A 170 5.71 -17.27 -22.68
C LYS A 170 5.95 -17.87 -24.07
N ASN A 171 6.84 -18.86 -24.18
CA ASN A 171 7.18 -19.48 -25.47
C ASN A 171 6.30 -20.69 -25.84
N VAL A 172 5.65 -21.34 -24.87
CA VAL A 172 4.73 -22.45 -25.13
C VAL A 172 3.29 -21.97 -25.39
N ALA A 173 2.91 -20.77 -24.92
CA ALA A 173 1.59 -20.19 -25.13
C ALA A 173 1.40 -19.48 -26.49
N TYR A 174 2.45 -19.39 -27.33
CA TYR A 174 2.37 -18.70 -28.64
C TYR A 174 2.61 -19.68 -29.80
N GLN A 175 1.78 -20.71 -29.88
CA GLN A 175 1.52 -21.42 -31.13
C GLN A 175 0.02 -21.28 -31.44
N SER A 176 -0.34 -20.25 -32.22
CA SER A 176 -1.63 -20.22 -32.89
C SER A 176 -1.57 -21.11 -34.12
N PRO A 177 -2.58 -21.98 -34.35
CA PRO A 177 -2.70 -22.69 -35.61
C PRO A 177 -3.41 -21.80 -36.63
N ASP A 178 -3.00 -21.98 -37.89
CA ASP A 178 -3.60 -21.55 -39.15
C ASP A 178 -2.97 -20.35 -39.88
N ASP A 179 -1.87 -20.70 -40.57
CA ASP A 179 -1.55 -20.09 -41.88
C ASP A 179 -1.74 -21.16 -42.98
N SER A 180 -2.93 -21.18 -43.56
CA SER A 180 -3.16 -21.80 -44.87
C SER A 180 -4.32 -21.11 -45.56
N ARG A 181 -4.01 -20.10 -46.40
CA ARG A 181 -4.77 -19.83 -47.64
C ARG A 181 -4.04 -18.88 -48.57
N SER A 182 -3.47 -19.50 -49.57
CA SER A 182 -3.30 -19.19 -51.02
C SER A 182 -3.62 -17.80 -51.55
N ASP A 183 -2.64 -17.35 -52.32
CA ASP A 183 -2.67 -16.31 -53.33
C ASP A 183 -3.88 -16.35 -54.26
N THR A 184 -4.50 -15.21 -54.48
CA THR A 184 -5.10 -14.85 -55.79
C THR A 184 -5.01 -13.34 -55.99
N LYS A 185 -4.20 -12.95 -56.96
CA LYS A 185 -4.19 -11.62 -57.57
C LYS A 185 -5.51 -11.35 -58.25
N ASN A 186 -6.10 -10.17 -58.03
CA ASN A 186 -6.83 -9.46 -59.08
C ASN A 186 -6.72 -7.96 -58.83
N ASN A 187 -6.18 -7.32 -59.87
CA ASN A 187 -6.23 -5.87 -60.09
C ASN A 187 -7.66 -5.43 -60.31
N GLU A 188 -8.11 -4.37 -59.65
CA GLU A 188 -9.03 -3.42 -60.26
C GLU A 188 -8.89 -2.03 -59.60
N THR A 189 -8.92 -1.08 -60.48
CA THR A 189 -8.78 0.36 -60.48
C THR A 189 -9.55 1.14 -59.42
N THR A 190 -8.80 2.06 -58.82
CA THR A 190 -9.10 3.43 -58.37
C THR A 190 -10.53 3.99 -58.52
N GLU A 191 -11.15 4.25 -57.40
CA GLU A 191 -11.98 5.43 -57.21
C GLU A 191 -11.66 6.02 -55.84
N SER A 192 -11.22 7.27 -55.83
CA SER A 192 -10.98 8.10 -54.68
C SER A 192 -12.30 8.43 -53.97
N LYS A 193 -12.61 7.72 -52.92
CA LYS A 193 -13.59 8.18 -51.91
C LYS A 193 -12.81 8.89 -50.82
N GLU A 194 -13.10 10.20 -50.67
CA GLU A 194 -12.74 10.98 -49.50
C GLU A 194 -13.11 10.18 -48.22
N THR A 195 -12.11 9.61 -47.58
CA THR A 195 -12.26 9.05 -46.25
C THR A 195 -12.39 10.21 -45.27
N LYS A 196 -13.62 10.42 -44.76
CA LYS A 196 -13.81 11.16 -43.48
C LYS A 196 -12.80 10.65 -42.47
N PRO A 197 -12.16 11.54 -41.69
CA PRO A 197 -11.23 11.11 -40.65
C PRO A 197 -11.93 10.08 -39.78
N LYS A 198 -11.27 8.95 -39.54
CA LYS A 198 -11.69 7.96 -38.53
C LYS A 198 -11.74 8.69 -37.21
N GLU A 199 -12.95 9.03 -36.79
CA GLU A 199 -13.22 9.58 -35.45
C GLU A 199 -12.66 8.59 -34.44
N ASP A 200 -11.67 9.05 -33.69
CA ASP A 200 -10.71 8.27 -32.90
C ASP A 200 -11.34 7.16 -32.05
N ALA A 201 -10.75 5.97 -32.08
CA ALA A 201 -11.07 4.88 -31.17
C ALA A 201 -11.02 5.31 -29.67
N ARG A 202 -10.24 6.37 -29.37
CA ARG A 202 -10.24 7.03 -28.05
C ARG A 202 -11.57 7.69 -27.73
N SER A 203 -12.13 8.46 -28.67
CA SER A 203 -13.41 9.12 -28.46
C SER A 203 -14.48 8.06 -28.18
N ALA A 204 -14.36 6.88 -28.79
CA ALA A 204 -15.26 5.77 -28.57
C ALA A 204 -15.11 5.13 -27.16
N VAL A 205 -13.89 4.80 -26.71
CA VAL A 205 -13.68 4.19 -25.36
C VAL A 205 -13.99 5.19 -24.26
N ARG A 206 -13.53 6.44 -24.37
CA ARG A 206 -13.84 7.50 -23.41
C ARG A 206 -15.34 7.79 -23.37
N SER A 207 -15.97 7.91 -24.55
CA SER A 207 -17.41 8.16 -24.68
C SER A 207 -18.23 7.03 -24.08
N GLU A 208 -17.85 5.77 -24.34
CA GLU A 208 -18.54 4.62 -23.76
C GLU A 208 -18.39 4.56 -22.24
N ALA A 209 -17.18 4.79 -21.70
CA ALA A 209 -16.96 4.85 -20.27
C ALA A 209 -17.77 6.00 -19.63
N SER A 210 -17.76 7.21 -20.21
CA SER A 210 -18.58 8.35 -19.74
C SER A 210 -20.06 8.01 -19.75
N ARG A 211 -20.55 7.40 -20.82
CA ARG A 211 -21.96 6.98 -20.95
C ARG A 211 -22.38 6.01 -19.85
N ILE A 212 -21.52 5.05 -19.50
CA ILE A 212 -21.80 4.09 -18.41
C ILE A 212 -21.74 4.79 -17.06
N LEU A 213 -20.75 5.67 -16.82
CA LEU A 213 -20.60 6.42 -15.58
C LEU A 213 -21.84 7.32 -15.33
N GLU A 214 -22.30 8.04 -16.33
CA GLU A 214 -23.41 8.98 -16.23
C GLU A 214 -24.78 8.30 -16.19
N ARG A 215 -24.90 7.05 -16.66
CA ARG A 215 -26.16 6.31 -16.69
C ARG A 215 -26.74 6.12 -15.27
N PRO A 216 -27.94 6.63 -14.95
CA PRO A 216 -28.51 6.58 -13.58
C PRO A 216 -28.65 5.15 -13.04
N THR A 217 -28.94 4.17 -13.91
CA THR A 217 -29.17 2.77 -13.55
C THR A 217 -27.89 1.94 -13.48
N SER A 218 -26.71 2.50 -13.80
CA SER A 218 -25.46 1.75 -13.75
C SER A 218 -25.10 1.40 -12.30
N THR A 219 -24.70 0.16 -12.10
CA THR A 219 -24.16 -0.34 -10.83
C THR A 219 -22.77 0.21 -10.57
N PHE A 220 -22.30 0.14 -9.31
CA PHE A 220 -20.93 0.52 -9.00
C PHE A 220 -19.91 -0.34 -9.76
N ARG A 221 -20.18 -1.65 -9.89
CA ARG A 221 -19.34 -2.60 -10.63
C ARG A 221 -19.23 -2.19 -12.10
N GLU A 222 -20.35 -1.96 -12.79
CA GLU A 222 -20.32 -1.53 -14.20
C GLU A 222 -19.52 -0.25 -14.42
N ARG A 223 -19.66 0.73 -13.52
CA ARG A 223 -18.88 1.98 -13.58
C ARG A 223 -17.39 1.77 -13.36
N TYR A 224 -17.06 0.91 -12.40
CA TYR A 224 -15.65 0.53 -12.12
C TYR A 224 -15.03 -0.14 -13.33
N ASP A 225 -15.68 -1.17 -13.88
CA ASP A 225 -15.16 -1.97 -15.00
C ASP A 225 -15.03 -1.11 -16.28
N ALA A 226 -15.99 -0.22 -16.55
CA ALA A 226 -15.89 0.73 -17.66
C ALA A 226 -14.71 1.71 -17.50
N THR A 227 -14.46 2.19 -16.28
CA THR A 227 -13.32 3.06 -16.00
C THR A 227 -12.00 2.29 -16.11
N GLN A 228 -11.94 1.03 -15.66
CA GLN A 228 -10.76 0.19 -15.80
C GLN A 228 -10.42 -0.04 -17.28
N THR A 229 -11.42 -0.31 -18.11
CA THR A 229 -11.25 -0.43 -19.58
C THR A 229 -10.67 0.85 -20.18
N TYR A 230 -11.11 2.03 -19.73
CA TYR A 230 -10.55 3.31 -20.16
C TYR A 230 -9.10 3.50 -19.67
N LEU A 231 -8.79 3.17 -18.40
CA LEU A 231 -7.43 3.22 -17.86
C LEU A 231 -6.45 2.32 -18.62
N ASP A 232 -6.91 1.17 -19.10
CA ASP A 232 -6.08 0.24 -19.88
C ASP A 232 -5.74 0.77 -21.27
N ALA A 233 -6.53 1.72 -21.81
CA ALA A 233 -6.28 2.40 -23.07
C ALA A 233 -5.33 3.60 -22.95
N LEU A 234 -4.97 4.04 -21.75
CA LEU A 234 -4.03 5.14 -21.52
C LEU A 234 -2.60 4.75 -21.92
N ALA A 235 -1.77 5.75 -22.19
CA ALA A 235 -0.38 5.58 -22.67
C ALA A 235 0.56 5.04 -21.58
N LYS A 236 0.32 3.82 -21.16
CA LYS A 236 1.09 3.08 -20.17
C LYS A 236 0.89 1.58 -20.36
N PRO A 237 1.79 0.72 -19.89
CA PRO A 237 1.50 -0.71 -19.80
C PRO A 237 0.28 -0.96 -18.91
N VAL A 238 -0.57 -1.90 -19.29
CA VAL A 238 -1.77 -2.27 -18.53
C VAL A 238 -1.38 -2.66 -17.10
N GLY A 239 -2.05 -2.09 -16.10
CA GLY A 239 -1.82 -2.36 -14.68
C GLY A 239 -0.51 -1.79 -14.10
N SER A 240 0.30 -1.04 -14.86
CA SER A 240 1.64 -0.61 -14.44
C SER A 240 1.66 0.41 -13.30
N LEU A 241 0.58 1.14 -13.06
CA LEU A 241 0.44 2.08 -11.96
C LEU A 241 -0.19 1.47 -10.71
N GLY A 242 -0.56 0.16 -10.77
CA GLY A 242 -1.01 -0.62 -9.62
C GLY A 242 -2.17 0.04 -8.87
N LEU A 243 -1.97 0.33 -7.57
CA LEU A 243 -3.01 0.87 -6.70
C LEU A 243 -3.58 2.21 -7.19
N LEU A 244 -2.79 3.04 -7.88
CA LEU A 244 -3.28 4.32 -8.41
C LEU A 244 -4.40 4.10 -9.44
N GLU A 245 -4.33 3.04 -10.25
CA GLU A 245 -5.38 2.70 -11.23
C GLU A 245 -6.66 2.21 -10.54
N SER A 246 -6.52 1.34 -9.56
CA SER A 246 -7.65 0.86 -8.75
C SER A 246 -8.34 2.02 -8.03
N TRP A 247 -7.58 2.94 -7.45
CA TRP A 247 -8.12 4.12 -6.79
C TRP A 247 -8.80 5.08 -7.77
N ALA A 248 -8.21 5.30 -8.95
CA ALA A 248 -8.79 6.11 -10.02
C ALA A 248 -10.14 5.55 -10.49
N ALA A 249 -10.21 4.23 -10.76
CA ALA A 249 -11.44 3.57 -11.18
C ALA A 249 -12.54 3.66 -10.11
N ARG A 250 -12.19 3.51 -8.84
CA ARG A 250 -13.14 3.61 -7.73
C ARG A 250 -13.64 5.05 -7.52
N LEU A 251 -12.74 6.05 -7.63
CA LEU A 251 -13.13 7.48 -7.58
C LEU A 251 -14.11 7.84 -8.71
N ALA A 252 -13.80 7.44 -9.93
CA ALA A 252 -14.66 7.67 -11.07
C ALA A 252 -16.03 7.00 -10.89
N ALA A 253 -16.04 5.75 -10.41
CA ALA A 253 -17.28 5.02 -10.16
C ALA A 253 -18.15 5.66 -9.06
N LEU A 254 -17.54 6.26 -8.01
CA LEU A 254 -18.23 7.02 -6.97
C LEU A 254 -18.76 8.34 -7.50
N GLN A 255 -17.92 9.13 -8.16
CA GLN A 255 -18.26 10.48 -8.62
C GLN A 255 -18.97 10.52 -9.98
N ARG A 256 -19.11 9.35 -10.64
CA ARG A 256 -19.77 9.15 -11.95
C ARG A 256 -19.18 10.01 -13.05
N THR A 257 -17.85 10.15 -13.07
CA THR A 257 -17.14 10.96 -14.07
C THR A 257 -15.72 10.44 -14.28
N LEU A 258 -15.17 10.60 -15.47
CA LEU A 258 -13.75 10.38 -15.76
C LEU A 258 -12.86 11.54 -15.29
N GLU A 259 -13.44 12.61 -14.76
CA GLU A 259 -12.75 13.77 -14.21
C GLU A 259 -13.10 13.94 -12.72
N PRO A 260 -12.76 12.94 -11.86
CA PRO A 260 -13.10 13.03 -10.45
C PRO A 260 -12.33 14.14 -9.77
N THR A 261 -13.01 14.95 -8.96
CA THR A 261 -12.39 16.03 -8.20
C THR A 261 -11.89 15.57 -6.83
N THR A 262 -10.69 16.00 -6.49
CA THR A 262 -10.03 15.82 -5.21
C THR A 262 -9.46 17.14 -4.67
N ASP A 263 -9.89 18.28 -5.21
CA ASP A 263 -9.37 19.60 -4.89
C ASP A 263 -9.67 20.00 -3.46
N ARG A 264 -10.85 19.63 -2.95
CA ARG A 264 -11.29 19.91 -1.60
C ARG A 264 -11.35 18.63 -0.80
N VAL A 265 -10.51 18.54 0.23
CA VAL A 265 -10.45 17.41 1.15
C VAL A 265 -10.70 17.89 2.56
N ALA A 266 -11.55 17.22 3.30
CA ALA A 266 -11.73 17.42 4.73
C ALA A 266 -11.09 16.27 5.52
N CYS A 267 -10.60 16.59 6.71
CA CYS A 267 -10.18 15.62 7.71
C CYS A 267 -11.10 15.72 8.91
N LEU A 268 -11.73 14.62 9.27
CA LEU A 268 -12.65 14.51 10.40
C LEU A 268 -12.10 13.52 11.42
N ILE A 269 -11.74 14.03 12.60
CA ILE A 269 -11.19 13.26 13.70
C ILE A 269 -12.24 13.22 14.82
N PHE A 270 -12.52 12.03 15.35
CA PHE A 270 -13.35 11.86 16.52
C PHE A 270 -12.50 11.52 17.74
N ALA A 271 -12.83 12.10 18.90
CA ALA A 271 -12.09 11.89 20.13
C ALA A 271 -12.97 11.35 21.26
N GLY A 272 -12.50 10.30 21.93
CA GLY A 272 -13.22 9.69 23.04
C GLY A 272 -12.31 8.89 23.98
N ASP A 273 -12.69 8.80 25.23
CA ASP A 273 -11.99 8.06 26.27
C ASP A 273 -12.64 6.70 26.53
N HIS A 274 -11.79 5.73 26.87
CA HIS A 274 -12.18 4.36 27.16
C HIS A 274 -12.09 4.05 28.66
N GLY A 275 -13.17 3.58 29.29
CA GLY A 275 -13.15 3.19 30.69
C GLY A 275 -12.19 2.05 31.03
N ALA A 276 -11.87 1.19 30.07
CA ALA A 276 -10.84 0.17 30.22
C ALA A 276 -9.42 0.77 30.34
N ALA A 277 -9.19 1.99 29.84
CA ALA A 277 -7.90 2.67 29.91
C ALA A 277 -7.66 3.35 31.27
N ALA A 278 -8.71 3.63 32.03
CA ALA A 278 -8.57 4.18 33.38
C ALA A 278 -7.65 3.30 34.25
N ALA A 279 -7.05 3.90 35.26
CA ALA A 279 -6.21 3.15 36.19
C ALA A 279 -7.04 2.09 36.95
N PRO A 280 -6.43 0.96 37.38
CA PRO A 280 -7.17 -0.05 38.17
C PRO A 280 -7.81 0.49 39.46
N ALA A 281 -7.18 1.48 40.08
CA ALA A 281 -7.74 2.17 41.27
C ALA A 281 -9.03 2.92 40.93
N ASP A 282 -9.18 3.38 39.70
CA ASP A 282 -10.35 4.12 39.19
C ASP A 282 -11.32 3.20 38.44
N GLY A 283 -11.18 1.90 38.60
CA GLY A 283 -12.08 0.91 38.02
C GLY A 283 -11.76 0.47 36.59
N GLY A 284 -10.67 0.94 35.99
CA GLY A 284 -10.18 0.51 34.69
C GLY A 284 -9.35 -0.77 34.74
N GLU A 285 -8.73 -1.11 33.62
CA GLU A 285 -7.77 -2.22 33.45
C GLU A 285 -6.33 -1.68 33.27
N GLY A 286 -6.17 -0.35 33.08
CA GLY A 286 -4.89 0.27 32.71
C GLY A 286 -4.33 -0.33 31.42
N CYS A 287 -5.14 -0.43 30.40
CA CYS A 287 -4.79 -1.10 29.13
C CYS A 287 -3.79 -0.30 28.25
N SER A 288 -3.41 0.89 28.68
CA SER A 288 -2.42 1.76 28.03
C SER A 288 -1.31 2.13 29.00
N LEU A 289 -0.10 2.41 28.48
CA LEU A 289 1.00 3.01 29.25
C LEU A 289 0.79 4.51 29.49
N TYR A 290 -0.02 5.15 28.69
CA TYR A 290 -0.32 6.57 28.84
C TYR A 290 -1.57 6.75 29.71
N PRO A 291 -1.55 7.72 30.64
CA PRO A 291 -2.75 8.09 31.39
C PRO A 291 -3.86 8.57 30.45
N GLN A 292 -5.11 8.30 30.79
CA GLN A 292 -6.29 8.71 30.03
C GLN A 292 -6.33 10.23 29.75
N ALA A 293 -5.88 11.05 30.70
CA ALA A 293 -5.80 12.51 30.55
C ALA A 293 -4.96 12.99 29.35
N VAL A 294 -4.13 12.13 28.76
CA VAL A 294 -3.36 12.45 27.53
C VAL A 294 -4.28 12.71 26.35
N THR A 295 -5.44 12.05 26.24
CA THR A 295 -6.45 12.32 25.20
C THR A 295 -6.79 13.80 25.15
N ARG A 296 -7.12 14.40 26.31
CA ARG A 296 -7.44 15.83 26.41
C ARG A 296 -6.25 16.71 26.03
N SER A 297 -5.02 16.32 26.43
CA SER A 297 -3.82 17.09 26.09
C SER A 297 -3.57 17.13 24.57
N VAL A 298 -3.85 16.03 23.87
CA VAL A 298 -3.78 15.95 22.41
C VAL A 298 -4.81 16.88 21.77
N LEU A 299 -6.06 16.90 22.28
CA LEU A 299 -7.07 17.84 21.77
C LEU A 299 -6.67 19.31 21.94
N VAL A 300 -6.05 19.68 23.06
CA VAL A 300 -5.48 21.02 23.25
C VAL A 300 -4.40 21.32 22.21
N GLY A 301 -3.54 20.35 21.89
CA GLY A 301 -2.54 20.46 20.82
C GLY A 301 -3.15 20.66 19.44
N LEU A 302 -4.22 19.90 19.13
CA LEU A 302 -5.01 20.03 17.89
C LEU A 302 -5.69 21.41 17.79
N GLN A 303 -6.27 21.90 18.89
CA GLN A 303 -6.89 23.22 18.96
C GLN A 303 -5.87 24.35 18.72
N ARG A 304 -4.66 24.21 19.26
CA ARG A 304 -3.56 25.16 19.06
C ARG A 304 -2.90 25.06 17.68
N GLY A 305 -3.22 24.04 16.89
CA GLY A 305 -2.66 23.82 15.56
C GLY A 305 -1.21 23.31 15.55
N VAL A 306 -0.75 22.68 16.65
CA VAL A 306 0.64 22.19 16.83
C VAL A 306 0.75 20.66 16.90
N ALA A 307 -0.37 19.93 16.95
CA ALA A 307 -0.38 18.47 16.89
C ALA A 307 -0.13 17.95 15.47
N GLY A 308 0.23 16.66 15.35
CA GLY A 308 0.60 16.03 14.09
C GLY A 308 -0.43 16.22 12.98
N ALA A 309 -1.69 15.93 13.25
CA ALA A 309 -2.77 16.12 12.28
C ALA A 309 -2.94 17.58 11.85
N SER A 310 -2.78 18.55 12.76
CA SER A 310 -2.90 19.97 12.44
C SER A 310 -1.81 20.43 11.48
N VAL A 311 -0.56 19.97 11.69
CA VAL A 311 0.59 20.30 10.85
C VAL A 311 0.46 19.66 9.47
N LEU A 312 0.09 18.35 9.44
CA LEU A 312 -0.05 17.61 8.20
C LEU A 312 -1.26 18.05 7.38
N SER A 313 -2.36 18.45 8.01
CA SER A 313 -3.52 19.02 7.31
C SER A 313 -3.15 20.30 6.56
N LYS A 314 -2.41 21.21 7.20
CA LYS A 314 -1.90 22.42 6.55
C LYS A 314 -0.95 22.10 5.40
N ALA A 315 -0.01 21.17 5.61
CA ALA A 315 0.97 20.79 4.60
C ALA A 315 0.34 20.16 3.35
N ASN A 316 -0.83 19.53 3.48
CA ASN A 316 -1.54 18.86 2.40
C ASN A 316 -2.81 19.60 1.93
N ASP A 317 -3.00 20.84 2.34
CA ASP A 317 -4.20 21.64 1.99
C ASP A 317 -5.50 20.88 2.27
N VAL A 318 -5.69 20.47 3.54
CA VAL A 318 -6.84 19.72 4.04
C VAL A 318 -7.51 20.49 5.16
N THR A 319 -8.82 20.68 5.09
CA THR A 319 -9.60 21.30 6.17
C THR A 319 -9.76 20.33 7.33
N LEU A 320 -9.24 20.67 8.51
CA LEU A 320 -9.28 19.84 9.71
C LEU A 320 -10.50 20.19 10.59
N ARG A 321 -11.24 19.17 10.99
CA ARG A 321 -12.29 19.23 12.03
C ARG A 321 -12.09 18.09 13.03
N VAL A 322 -12.10 18.42 14.31
CA VAL A 322 -11.97 17.46 15.41
C VAL A 322 -13.21 17.55 16.29
N VAL A 323 -13.82 16.43 16.59
CA VAL A 323 -15.06 16.36 17.39
C VAL A 323 -14.82 15.55 18.64
N ASP A 324 -14.92 16.19 19.79
CA ASP A 324 -14.98 15.51 21.09
C ASP A 324 -16.36 14.86 21.24
N VAL A 325 -16.39 13.54 21.22
CA VAL A 325 -17.61 12.73 21.33
C VAL A 325 -17.68 11.95 22.64
N GLY A 326 -16.60 11.97 23.42
CA GLY A 326 -16.57 11.20 24.68
C GLY A 326 -15.27 11.36 25.47
N VAL A 327 -14.60 12.49 25.39
CA VAL A 327 -13.46 12.78 26.29
C VAL A 327 -13.98 13.15 27.66
N VAL A 328 -13.46 12.48 28.69
CA VAL A 328 -13.89 12.63 30.08
C VAL A 328 -13.74 14.08 30.56
N GLY A 329 -14.77 14.61 31.20
CA GLY A 329 -14.84 15.94 31.79
C GLY A 329 -15.97 16.78 31.18
N GLU A 330 -16.44 17.74 32.00
CA GLU A 330 -17.52 18.66 31.63
C GLU A 330 -17.09 19.81 30.72
N ASP A 331 -15.79 20.13 30.73
CA ASP A 331 -15.25 21.17 29.88
C ASP A 331 -15.48 20.88 28.40
N THR A 332 -15.98 21.86 27.67
CA THR A 332 -16.26 21.79 26.26
C THR A 332 -15.29 22.63 25.44
N PHE A 333 -14.90 22.10 24.27
CA PHE A 333 -14.20 22.86 23.26
C PHE A 333 -15.22 23.62 22.40
N GLN A 334 -14.97 24.93 22.19
CA GLN A 334 -15.85 25.77 21.39
C GLN A 334 -15.01 26.58 20.38
N GLY A 335 -15.38 26.46 19.11
CA GLY A 335 -14.71 27.15 18.02
C GLY A 335 -13.35 26.60 17.62
N GLY A 336 -12.75 27.15 16.56
CA GLY A 336 -11.50 26.64 15.99
C GLY A 336 -11.64 25.25 15.36
N ASN A 337 -10.57 24.43 15.42
CA ASN A 337 -10.54 23.11 14.80
C ASN A 337 -11.17 22.01 15.66
N VAL A 338 -11.31 22.25 16.99
CA VAL A 338 -11.84 21.29 17.95
C VAL A 338 -13.15 21.80 18.52
N ILE A 339 -14.19 20.97 18.45
CA ILE A 339 -15.50 21.25 19.03
C ILE A 339 -15.97 20.06 19.85
N SER A 340 -16.64 20.30 20.96
CA SER A 340 -17.32 19.23 21.71
C SER A 340 -18.73 19.04 21.15
N SER A 341 -19.11 17.79 20.89
CA SER A 341 -20.50 17.46 20.52
C SER A 341 -21.44 17.79 21.69
N PRO A 342 -22.59 18.44 21.46
CA PRO A 342 -23.60 18.63 22.50
C PRO A 342 -24.11 17.33 23.12
N SER A 343 -23.96 16.23 22.39
CA SER A 343 -24.39 14.90 22.79
C SER A 343 -23.22 13.97 23.11
N LYS A 344 -22.06 14.52 23.53
CA LYS A 344 -20.90 13.70 23.88
C LYS A 344 -21.19 12.83 25.12
N LEU A 345 -20.48 11.71 25.22
CA LEU A 345 -20.50 10.90 26.46
C LEU A 345 -19.55 11.54 27.48
N VAL A 346 -20.10 12.25 28.45
CA VAL A 346 -19.35 13.07 29.43
C VAL A 346 -18.33 12.26 30.22
N ASP A 347 -18.66 11.00 30.55
CA ASP A 347 -17.80 10.09 31.30
C ASP A 347 -16.97 9.14 30.41
N GLY A 348 -16.97 9.35 29.08
CA GLY A 348 -16.40 8.40 28.13
C GLY A 348 -17.21 7.09 28.07
N THR A 349 -16.59 6.01 27.57
CA THR A 349 -17.20 4.68 27.60
C THR A 349 -16.93 3.97 28.92
N ARG A 350 -17.77 2.98 29.29
CA ARG A 350 -17.57 2.13 30.45
C ARG A 350 -16.44 1.11 30.21
N ASN A 351 -16.01 0.44 31.29
CA ASN A 351 -15.01 -0.63 31.18
C ASN A 351 -15.63 -1.90 30.60
N PHE A 352 -15.33 -2.18 29.35
CA PHE A 352 -15.83 -3.34 28.60
C PHE A 352 -15.40 -4.71 29.18
N CYS A 353 -14.49 -4.74 30.16
CA CYS A 353 -14.18 -5.95 30.93
C CYS A 353 -15.12 -6.21 32.11
N LYS A 354 -16.04 -5.30 32.39
CA LYS A 354 -17.00 -5.38 33.52
C LYS A 354 -18.45 -5.36 33.03
N GLU A 355 -18.72 -4.56 32.00
CA GLU A 355 -20.04 -4.39 31.41
C GLU A 355 -19.92 -3.91 29.96
N SER A 356 -21.00 -3.72 29.22
CA SER A 356 -20.97 -3.15 27.86
C SER A 356 -20.35 -1.75 27.86
N ALA A 357 -19.46 -1.47 26.91
CA ALA A 357 -18.79 -0.17 26.76
C ALA A 357 -19.79 0.99 26.67
N MET A 358 -20.90 0.78 25.97
CA MET A 358 -21.98 1.74 25.78
C MET A 358 -23.33 1.05 25.98
N SER A 359 -24.39 1.81 26.33
CA SER A 359 -25.75 1.33 26.15
C SER A 359 -26.13 1.36 24.66
N SER A 360 -27.19 0.67 24.30
CA SER A 360 -27.68 0.66 22.91
C SER A 360 -28.04 2.08 22.43
N GLU A 361 -28.59 2.91 23.30
CA GLU A 361 -28.92 4.31 23.03
C GLU A 361 -27.67 5.15 22.83
N GLN A 362 -26.66 4.99 23.71
CA GLN A 362 -25.37 5.69 23.59
C GLN A 362 -24.65 5.31 22.30
N CYS A 363 -24.63 4.03 21.94
CA CYS A 363 -24.02 3.55 20.71
C CYS A 363 -24.72 4.15 19.48
N LYS A 364 -26.04 4.11 19.42
CA LYS A 364 -26.85 4.73 18.35
C LYS A 364 -26.61 6.24 18.28
N GLN A 365 -26.50 6.91 19.41
CA GLN A 365 -26.21 8.34 19.48
C GLN A 365 -24.82 8.65 18.90
N CYS A 366 -23.77 7.91 19.25
CA CYS A 366 -22.43 8.10 18.70
C CYS A 366 -22.39 7.85 17.19
N ILE A 367 -23.07 6.80 16.69
CA ILE A 367 -23.23 6.56 15.26
C ILE A 367 -23.92 7.76 14.57
N GLN A 368 -24.97 8.30 15.18
CA GLN A 368 -25.70 9.45 14.62
C GLN A 368 -24.85 10.73 14.63
N ILE A 369 -24.04 10.95 15.68
CA ILE A 369 -23.05 12.04 15.74
C ILE A 369 -22.12 11.95 14.52
N GLY A 370 -21.55 10.77 14.25
CA GLY A 370 -20.67 10.56 13.10
C GLY A 370 -21.34 10.89 11.76
N LYS A 371 -22.59 10.43 11.58
CA LYS A 371 -23.39 10.76 10.38
C LYS A 371 -23.60 12.26 10.22
N ASN A 372 -23.93 12.95 11.30
CA ASN A 372 -24.25 14.38 11.27
C ASN A 372 -23.01 15.21 10.97
N TYR A 373 -21.89 14.97 11.67
CA TYR A 373 -20.65 15.74 11.45
C TYR A 373 -20.02 15.49 10.08
N LEU A 374 -20.18 14.28 9.51
CA LEU A 374 -19.76 14.07 8.11
C LEU A 374 -20.60 14.93 7.16
N LYS A 375 -21.93 14.97 7.30
CA LYS A 375 -22.79 15.81 6.47
C LYS A 375 -22.43 17.30 6.62
N GLU A 376 -22.22 17.76 7.83
CA GLU A 376 -21.87 19.14 8.14
C GLU A 376 -20.55 19.56 7.48
N VAL A 377 -19.47 18.80 7.72
CA VAL A 377 -18.14 19.12 7.15
C VAL A 377 -18.15 19.07 5.62
N VAL A 378 -18.86 18.12 5.03
CA VAL A 378 -18.98 18.01 3.57
C VAL A 378 -19.83 19.16 2.99
N ALA A 379 -20.89 19.58 3.66
CA ALA A 379 -21.71 20.71 3.24
C ALA A 379 -20.93 22.03 3.31
N GLU A 380 -20.11 22.22 4.35
CA GLU A 380 -19.26 23.40 4.56
C GLU A 380 -18.12 23.45 3.53
N THR A 381 -17.37 22.38 3.38
CA THR A 381 -16.14 22.35 2.56
C THR A 381 -16.39 22.03 1.09
N LYS A 382 -17.55 21.47 0.76
CA LYS A 382 -17.85 20.88 -0.56
C LYS A 382 -16.89 19.75 -0.95
N SER A 383 -16.32 19.06 0.05
CA SER A 383 -15.39 17.95 -0.17
C SER A 383 -16.08 16.73 -0.79
N LYS A 384 -15.37 16.04 -1.66
CA LYS A 384 -15.73 14.71 -2.20
C LYS A 384 -14.87 13.60 -1.61
N VAL A 385 -13.90 13.98 -0.81
CA VAL A 385 -12.96 13.09 -0.11
C VAL A 385 -12.88 13.52 1.35
N VAL A 386 -12.98 12.56 2.26
CA VAL A 386 -12.82 12.80 3.70
C VAL A 386 -11.79 11.84 4.27
N VAL A 387 -10.81 12.37 4.99
CA VAL A 387 -9.88 11.57 5.80
C VAL A 387 -10.53 11.35 7.16
N LEU A 388 -10.60 10.10 7.63
CA LEU A 388 -11.05 9.78 8.98
C LEU A 388 -9.88 9.45 9.89
N GLY A 389 -9.95 9.96 11.11
CA GLY A 389 -9.00 9.69 12.18
C GLY A 389 -9.64 9.68 13.55
N GLU A 390 -8.84 9.39 14.55
CA GLU A 390 -9.29 9.22 15.92
C GLU A 390 -8.26 9.74 16.94
N VAL A 391 -8.72 10.02 18.15
CA VAL A 391 -7.90 10.25 19.33
C VAL A 391 -8.57 9.59 20.54
N GLY A 392 -7.88 8.65 21.19
CA GLY A 392 -8.42 7.99 22.38
C GLY A 392 -7.41 7.06 23.03
N ILE A 393 -7.00 7.36 24.26
CA ILE A 393 -6.11 6.46 24.99
C ILE A 393 -6.85 5.14 25.33
N GLY A 394 -6.27 4.01 24.88
CA GLY A 394 -6.84 2.66 25.04
C GLY A 394 -7.63 2.13 23.85
N ASN A 395 -7.89 2.95 22.82
CA ASN A 395 -8.66 2.55 21.65
C ASN A 395 -8.05 1.39 20.84
N THR A 396 -6.73 1.20 20.86
CA THR A 396 -6.09 0.03 20.24
C THR A 396 -6.52 -1.29 20.88
N THR A 397 -6.82 -1.30 22.19
CA THR A 397 -7.32 -2.49 22.89
C THR A 397 -8.78 -2.77 22.52
N SER A 398 -9.62 -1.74 22.48
CA SER A 398 -11.00 -1.82 21.99
C SER A 398 -11.04 -2.30 20.53
N SER A 399 -10.22 -1.72 19.65
CA SER A 399 -10.11 -2.13 18.25
C SER A 399 -9.65 -3.58 18.08
N SER A 400 -8.70 -4.05 18.92
CA SER A 400 -8.28 -5.45 18.92
C SER A 400 -9.43 -6.38 19.32
N ALA A 401 -10.23 -5.99 20.32
CA ALA A 401 -11.40 -6.76 20.77
C ALA A 401 -12.48 -6.82 19.66
N LEU A 402 -12.76 -5.71 18.99
CA LEU A 402 -13.71 -5.65 17.86
C LEU A 402 -13.27 -6.56 16.70
N ILE A 403 -11.99 -6.51 16.31
CA ILE A 403 -11.47 -7.35 15.24
C ILE A 403 -11.53 -8.83 15.65
N ALA A 404 -11.14 -9.17 16.89
CA ALA A 404 -11.21 -10.55 17.39
C ALA A 404 -12.64 -11.10 17.35
N ALA A 405 -13.60 -10.32 17.82
CA ALA A 405 -15.01 -10.69 17.82
C ALA A 405 -15.56 -10.92 16.41
N LEU A 406 -15.26 -10.02 15.46
CA LEU A 406 -15.84 -10.05 14.12
C LEU A 406 -15.12 -10.99 13.14
N THR A 407 -13.87 -11.38 13.46
CA THR A 407 -13.10 -12.29 12.62
C THR A 407 -13.02 -13.71 13.17
N SER A 408 -13.51 -13.95 14.40
CA SER A 408 -13.38 -15.21 15.13
C SER A 408 -11.91 -15.69 15.20
N ARG A 409 -10.98 -14.73 15.40
CA ARG A 409 -9.55 -15.01 15.53
C ARG A 409 -9.08 -14.81 16.98
N PRO A 410 -8.13 -15.62 17.45
CA PRO A 410 -7.61 -15.49 18.80
C PRO A 410 -6.88 -14.15 18.98
N PRO A 411 -7.02 -13.49 20.15
CA PRO A 411 -6.39 -12.20 20.45
C PRO A 411 -4.87 -12.16 20.26
N GLU A 412 -4.18 -13.28 20.39
CA GLU A 412 -2.74 -13.43 20.14
C GLU A 412 -2.32 -13.11 18.72
N GLN A 413 -3.21 -13.35 17.76
CA GLN A 413 -2.94 -13.04 16.35
C GLN A 413 -3.23 -11.58 16.00
N ILE A 414 -4.01 -10.88 16.83
CA ILE A 414 -4.54 -9.55 16.55
C ILE A 414 -3.80 -8.48 17.33
N CYS A 415 -3.54 -8.71 18.63
CA CYS A 415 -2.88 -7.74 19.47
C CYS A 415 -1.41 -7.59 19.10
N GLY A 416 -1.04 -6.42 18.65
CA GLY A 416 0.35 -6.03 18.38
C GLY A 416 0.90 -5.10 19.45
N GLY A 417 2.20 -4.87 19.34
CA GLY A 417 2.90 -4.07 20.32
C GLY A 417 3.16 -2.66 19.82
N GLY A 418 2.28 -1.79 19.65
CA GLY A 418 2.45 -0.35 19.39
C GLY A 418 3.87 0.23 19.30
N ALA A 419 4.09 1.47 19.67
CA ALA A 419 5.41 2.10 19.77
C ALA A 419 5.95 1.98 21.21
N PHE A 420 6.99 1.19 21.41
CA PHE A 420 7.66 1.01 22.72
C PHE A 420 9.14 1.28 22.65
N ALA A 421 9.71 1.73 23.77
CA ALA A 421 11.14 2.04 23.87
C ALA A 421 12.01 0.78 23.92
N THR A 422 11.52 -0.31 24.50
CA THR A 422 12.24 -1.59 24.58
C THR A 422 11.34 -2.76 24.20
N ARG A 423 11.96 -3.89 23.83
CA ARG A 423 11.26 -5.12 23.45
C ARG A 423 10.53 -5.76 24.64
N GLU A 424 11.11 -5.74 25.82
CA GLU A 424 10.53 -6.30 27.04
C GLU A 424 9.25 -5.57 27.45
N LEU A 425 9.25 -4.22 27.38
CA LEU A 425 8.06 -3.41 27.64
C LEU A 425 6.97 -3.70 26.60
N GLN A 426 7.35 -3.90 25.35
CA GLN A 426 6.43 -4.26 24.28
C GLN A 426 5.78 -5.62 24.53
N GLU A 427 6.55 -6.66 24.86
CA GLU A 427 6.06 -8.01 25.11
C GLU A 427 5.10 -8.04 26.32
N SER A 428 5.45 -7.36 27.41
CA SER A 428 4.59 -7.23 28.60
C SER A 428 3.27 -6.52 28.31
N ALA A 429 3.31 -5.42 27.54
CA ALA A 429 2.10 -4.67 27.18
C ALA A 429 1.20 -5.48 26.23
N VAL A 430 1.75 -6.24 25.29
CA VAL A 430 1.01 -7.15 24.41
C VAL A 430 0.32 -8.25 25.22
N ALA A 431 1.04 -8.90 26.13
CA ALA A 431 0.47 -9.94 26.98
C ALA A 431 -0.70 -9.41 27.82
N LYS A 432 -0.55 -8.21 28.40
CA LYS A 432 -1.62 -7.53 29.13
C LYS A 432 -2.83 -7.23 28.24
N LYS A 433 -2.60 -6.68 27.04
CA LYS A 433 -3.67 -6.40 26.06
C LYS A 433 -4.43 -7.68 25.69
N ILE A 434 -3.73 -8.78 25.39
CA ILE A 434 -4.32 -10.09 25.11
C ILE A 434 -5.22 -10.55 26.25
N SER A 435 -4.74 -10.48 27.49
CA SER A 435 -5.52 -10.86 28.67
C SER A 435 -6.81 -10.04 28.82
N ILE A 436 -6.73 -8.72 28.63
CA ILE A 436 -7.87 -7.81 28.68
C ILE A 436 -8.90 -8.15 27.59
N VAL A 437 -8.43 -8.36 26.35
CA VAL A 437 -9.31 -8.73 25.23
C VAL A 437 -9.98 -10.07 25.48
N LYS A 438 -9.26 -11.10 25.92
CA LYS A 438 -9.86 -12.41 26.28
C LYS A 438 -10.93 -12.29 27.34
N LYS A 439 -10.65 -11.53 28.41
CA LYS A 439 -11.61 -11.29 29.50
C LYS A 439 -12.92 -10.67 28.97
N ALA A 440 -12.79 -9.67 28.09
CA ALA A 440 -13.95 -9.00 27.48
C ALA A 440 -14.75 -9.92 26.56
N LEU A 441 -14.06 -10.69 25.70
CA LEU A 441 -14.73 -11.63 24.79
C LEU A 441 -15.45 -12.76 25.51
N SER A 442 -14.86 -13.28 26.60
CA SER A 442 -15.51 -14.29 27.44
C SER A 442 -16.75 -13.73 28.13
N LEU A 443 -16.69 -12.47 28.61
CA LEU A 443 -17.82 -11.82 29.27
C LEU A 443 -19.00 -11.59 28.30
N HIS A 444 -18.73 -11.11 27.09
CA HIS A 444 -19.77 -10.61 26.20
C HIS A 444 -20.26 -11.60 25.15
N PHE A 445 -19.41 -12.56 24.75
CA PHE A 445 -19.68 -13.46 23.62
C PHE A 445 -19.41 -14.93 23.95
N ALA A 446 -19.30 -15.27 25.24
CA ALA A 446 -19.02 -16.63 25.71
C ALA A 446 -17.83 -17.27 24.96
N ALA A 447 -16.79 -16.47 24.64
CA ALA A 447 -15.60 -16.98 23.99
C ALA A 447 -14.91 -18.04 24.85
N GLY A 448 -14.31 -19.04 24.19
CA GLY A 448 -13.52 -20.06 24.87
C GLY A 448 -12.27 -19.51 25.56
N ASN A 449 -11.49 -20.37 26.23
CA ASN A 449 -10.26 -20.00 26.91
C ASN A 449 -9.19 -19.42 25.97
N ASP A 450 -9.28 -19.73 24.69
CA ASP A 450 -8.45 -19.18 23.61
C ASP A 450 -8.88 -17.76 23.19
N GLY A 451 -10.02 -17.28 23.67
CA GLY A 451 -10.61 -15.98 23.31
C GLY A 451 -11.26 -15.96 21.93
N VAL A 452 -11.57 -17.13 21.37
CA VAL A 452 -12.27 -17.23 20.07
C VAL A 452 -13.77 -17.20 20.32
N CYS A 453 -14.45 -16.26 19.69
CA CYS A 453 -15.91 -16.18 19.71
C CYS A 453 -16.51 -17.21 18.74
N ALA A 454 -17.74 -17.63 19.02
CA ALA A 454 -18.53 -18.37 18.05
C ALA A 454 -18.70 -17.53 16.75
N ASP A 455 -18.86 -18.20 15.62
CA ASP A 455 -19.14 -17.53 14.35
C ASP A 455 -20.44 -16.70 14.46
N ASN A 456 -20.45 -15.53 13.76
CA ASN A 456 -21.61 -14.63 13.65
C ASN A 456 -21.87 -13.68 14.83
N VAL A 457 -20.82 -13.14 15.45
CA VAL A 457 -21.00 -11.98 16.33
C VAL A 457 -21.60 -10.81 15.52
N SER A 458 -22.72 -10.24 16.01
CA SER A 458 -23.35 -9.08 15.38
C SER A 458 -22.43 -7.85 15.47
N ALA A 459 -22.26 -7.12 14.35
CA ALA A 459 -21.47 -5.90 14.35
C ALA A 459 -22.01 -4.82 15.29
N VAL A 460 -23.35 -4.76 15.46
CA VAL A 460 -24.01 -3.85 16.38
C VAL A 460 -23.69 -4.23 17.83
N ASP A 461 -23.79 -5.52 18.16
CA ASP A 461 -23.44 -5.98 19.51
C ASP A 461 -21.95 -5.79 19.81
N ALA A 462 -21.08 -6.04 18.82
CA ALA A 462 -19.64 -5.87 18.99
C ALA A 462 -19.30 -4.40 19.32
N ILE A 463 -19.79 -3.44 18.54
CA ILE A 463 -19.50 -2.01 18.78
C ILE A 463 -20.10 -1.49 20.08
N GLU A 464 -21.30 -1.96 20.47
CA GLU A 464 -21.96 -1.59 21.72
C GLU A 464 -21.16 -2.11 22.94
N LYS A 465 -20.72 -3.36 22.89
CA LYS A 465 -20.09 -4.04 24.01
C LYS A 465 -18.60 -3.74 24.15
N LEU A 466 -17.88 -3.59 23.04
CA LEU A 466 -16.41 -3.49 23.00
C LEU A 466 -15.89 -2.16 22.45
N GLY A 467 -16.75 -1.34 21.85
CA GLY A 467 -16.35 -0.17 21.08
C GLY A 467 -15.93 1.04 21.92
N GLY A 468 -15.72 2.15 21.23
CA GLY A 468 -15.48 3.48 21.74
C GLY A 468 -16.47 4.48 21.16
N ALA A 469 -16.68 5.62 21.81
CA ALA A 469 -17.53 6.67 21.27
C ALA A 469 -17.02 7.20 19.92
N GLU A 470 -15.71 7.40 19.82
CA GLU A 470 -15.01 7.82 18.59
C GLU A 470 -15.08 6.75 17.51
N ILE A 471 -14.94 5.46 17.88
CA ILE A 471 -15.03 4.35 16.93
C ILE A 471 -16.45 4.25 16.37
N ALA A 472 -17.47 4.35 17.23
CA ALA A 472 -18.87 4.34 16.81
C ALA A 472 -19.21 5.55 15.92
N SER A 473 -18.63 6.73 16.21
CA SER A 473 -18.81 7.92 15.38
C SER A 473 -18.14 7.75 14.01
N MET A 474 -16.96 7.13 13.93
CA MET A 474 -16.33 6.79 12.64
C MET A 474 -17.18 5.79 11.84
N VAL A 475 -17.76 4.78 12.49
CA VAL A 475 -18.73 3.86 11.85
C VAL A 475 -19.88 4.65 11.24
N GLY A 476 -20.47 5.58 12.01
CA GLY A 476 -21.54 6.45 11.54
C GLY A 476 -21.13 7.29 10.33
N ALA A 477 -19.93 7.88 10.36
CA ALA A 477 -19.38 8.65 9.23
C ALA A 477 -19.21 7.78 7.98
N MET A 478 -18.69 6.55 8.09
CA MET A 478 -18.51 5.63 6.97
C MET A 478 -19.85 5.18 6.36
N LEU A 479 -20.84 4.87 7.19
CA LEU A 479 -22.20 4.56 6.74
C LEU A 479 -22.79 5.73 5.94
N GLN A 480 -22.65 6.95 6.45
CA GLN A 480 -23.13 8.15 5.77
C GLN A 480 -22.37 8.44 4.46
N ALA A 481 -21.05 8.22 4.45
CA ALA A 481 -20.24 8.35 3.24
C ALA A 481 -20.70 7.40 2.14
N SER A 482 -21.08 6.17 2.50
CA SER A 482 -21.66 5.19 1.57
C SER A 482 -22.99 5.66 0.96
N GLU A 483 -23.83 6.37 1.74
CA GLU A 483 -25.08 6.96 1.26
C GLU A 483 -24.86 8.15 0.29
N LEU A 484 -23.74 8.87 0.47
CA LEU A 484 -23.41 10.08 -0.29
C LEU A 484 -22.38 9.84 -1.41
N ASP A 485 -21.96 8.60 -1.65
CA ASP A 485 -20.89 8.22 -2.58
C ASP A 485 -19.59 9.05 -2.38
N LEU A 486 -19.19 9.28 -1.10
CA LEU A 486 -18.00 10.04 -0.71
C LEU A 486 -16.81 9.11 -0.48
N ALA A 487 -15.64 9.44 -1.02
CA ALA A 487 -14.43 8.69 -0.75
C ALA A 487 -13.93 8.92 0.69
N ILE A 488 -13.62 7.84 1.41
CA ILE A 488 -13.06 7.86 2.76
C ILE A 488 -11.62 7.32 2.72
N LEU A 489 -10.64 8.16 3.09
CA LEU A 489 -9.29 7.71 3.39
C LEU A 489 -9.24 7.17 4.81
N VAL A 490 -9.00 5.87 4.93
CA VAL A 490 -8.91 5.11 6.17
C VAL A 490 -7.46 5.16 6.67
N ASP A 491 -7.23 5.80 7.82
CA ASP A 491 -5.89 6.10 8.34
C ASP A 491 -5.08 4.83 8.66
N GLY A 492 -5.34 4.22 9.81
CA GLY A 492 -4.54 3.12 10.34
C GLY A 492 -5.39 2.02 10.99
N PHE A 493 -4.82 1.37 12.03
CA PHE A 493 -5.41 0.20 12.68
C PHE A 493 -6.81 0.44 13.25
N ILE A 494 -6.98 1.52 14.04
CA ILE A 494 -8.25 1.81 14.72
C ILE A 494 -9.34 2.15 13.71
N VAL A 495 -9.02 2.99 12.71
CA VAL A 495 -9.96 3.34 11.65
C VAL A 495 -10.30 2.13 10.78
N THR A 496 -9.35 1.17 10.61
CA THR A 496 -9.65 -0.12 9.95
C THR A 496 -10.60 -0.98 10.77
N ALA A 497 -10.50 -0.97 12.11
CA ALA A 497 -11.46 -1.68 12.97
C ALA A 497 -12.87 -1.07 12.84
N ALA A 498 -12.98 0.26 12.82
CA ALA A 498 -14.25 0.95 12.55
C ALA A 498 -14.80 0.60 11.16
N ALA A 499 -13.93 0.52 10.14
CA ALA A 499 -14.30 0.11 8.79
C ALA A 499 -14.83 -1.33 8.74
N LEU A 500 -14.21 -2.26 9.47
CA LEU A 500 -14.72 -3.64 9.59
C LEU A 500 -16.12 -3.69 10.19
N VAL A 501 -16.36 -2.93 11.26
CA VAL A 501 -17.71 -2.82 11.87
C VAL A 501 -18.70 -2.25 10.85
N ALA A 502 -18.38 -1.13 10.20
CA ALA A 502 -19.25 -0.46 9.24
C ALA A 502 -19.59 -1.37 8.04
N VAL A 503 -18.60 -2.08 7.48
CA VAL A 503 -18.79 -3.02 6.38
C VAL A 503 -19.62 -4.24 6.81
N SER A 504 -19.44 -4.71 8.05
CA SER A 504 -20.25 -5.82 8.58
C SER A 504 -21.72 -5.41 8.84
N MET A 505 -21.98 -4.12 9.06
CA MET A 505 -23.35 -3.57 9.15
C MET A 505 -23.95 -3.31 7.75
N ASP A 506 -23.17 -2.79 6.83
CA ASP A 506 -23.57 -2.51 5.45
C ASP A 506 -22.40 -2.75 4.47
N PRO A 507 -22.43 -3.84 3.70
CA PRO A 507 -21.39 -4.15 2.72
C PRO A 507 -21.12 -3.05 1.69
N ARG A 508 -22.11 -2.18 1.40
CA ARG A 508 -21.96 -1.07 0.45
C ARG A 508 -20.87 -0.08 0.86
N VAL A 509 -20.53 -0.03 2.15
CA VAL A 509 -19.43 0.80 2.68
C VAL A 509 -18.08 0.47 2.01
N CYS A 510 -17.85 -0.79 1.59
CA CYS A 510 -16.63 -1.17 0.86
C CYS A 510 -16.31 -0.27 -0.33
N ARG A 511 -17.33 0.27 -1.00
CA ARG A 511 -17.19 1.12 -2.19
C ARG A 511 -16.39 2.39 -1.91
N VAL A 512 -16.55 2.95 -0.72
CA VAL A 512 -16.04 4.27 -0.35
C VAL A 512 -14.70 4.25 0.41
N LEU A 513 -14.19 3.07 0.84
CA LEU A 513 -13.00 2.96 1.67
C LEU A 513 -11.71 2.89 0.86
N PHE A 514 -10.74 3.75 1.15
CA PHE A 514 -9.39 3.80 0.58
C PHE A 514 -8.38 3.71 1.72
N PHE A 515 -7.63 2.62 1.79
CA PHE A 515 -6.74 2.33 2.93
C PHE A 515 -5.39 3.03 2.77
N ALA A 516 -5.08 3.96 3.69
CA ALA A 516 -3.90 4.81 3.59
C ALA A 516 -2.62 4.09 3.98
N SER A 517 -2.57 3.39 5.12
CA SER A 517 -1.30 2.84 5.60
C SER A 517 -1.42 1.43 6.16
N ARG A 518 -0.38 0.64 5.92
CA ARG A 518 -0.13 -0.61 6.62
C ARG A 518 0.27 -0.30 8.05
N SER A 519 -0.48 -0.84 9.00
CA SER A 519 -0.18 -0.74 10.42
C SER A 519 0.88 -1.76 10.85
N ALA A 520 1.59 -1.42 11.93
CA ALA A 520 2.44 -2.38 12.65
C ALA A 520 1.63 -3.37 13.51
N GLU A 521 0.34 -3.09 13.76
CA GLU A 521 -0.58 -3.99 14.46
C GLU A 521 -1.04 -5.11 13.52
N SER A 522 -0.76 -6.37 13.88
CA SER A 522 -1.04 -7.55 13.04
C SER A 522 -2.52 -7.73 12.71
N GLY A 523 -3.41 -7.33 13.60
CA GLY A 523 -4.85 -7.44 13.43
C GLY A 523 -5.41 -6.64 12.24
N GLN A 524 -4.71 -5.62 11.73
CA GLN A 524 -5.17 -4.90 10.54
C GLN A 524 -5.31 -5.83 9.33
N GLY A 525 -4.33 -6.72 9.10
CA GLY A 525 -4.38 -7.67 7.98
C GLY A 525 -5.61 -8.55 8.04
N MET A 526 -5.97 -9.05 9.23
CA MET A 526 -7.15 -9.90 9.44
C MET A 526 -8.46 -9.15 9.23
N ALA A 527 -8.53 -7.88 9.66
CA ALA A 527 -9.67 -7.03 9.36
C ALA A 527 -9.84 -6.79 7.86
N LEU A 528 -8.76 -6.50 7.14
CA LEU A 528 -8.76 -6.32 5.68
C LEU A 528 -9.18 -7.60 4.94
N GLU A 529 -8.70 -8.78 5.37
CA GLU A 529 -9.14 -10.07 4.82
C GLU A 529 -10.65 -10.31 5.00
N LYS A 530 -11.20 -9.97 6.17
CA LYS A 530 -12.64 -10.10 6.42
C LYS A 530 -13.45 -9.12 5.58
N ILE A 531 -13.01 -7.85 5.47
CA ILE A 531 -13.63 -6.85 4.59
C ILE A 531 -13.61 -7.34 3.14
N LYS A 532 -12.48 -7.89 2.66
CA LYS A 532 -12.35 -8.47 1.33
C LYS A 532 -13.33 -9.62 1.08
N ALA A 533 -13.49 -10.50 2.06
CA ALA A 533 -14.46 -11.60 1.96
C ALA A 533 -15.90 -11.08 1.82
N ILE A 534 -16.28 -10.05 2.61
CA ILE A 534 -17.60 -9.41 2.52
C ILE A 534 -17.77 -8.70 1.18
N SER A 535 -16.77 -7.97 0.71
CA SER A 535 -16.76 -7.26 -0.57
C SER A 535 -17.00 -8.23 -1.74
N ARG A 536 -16.26 -9.36 -1.76
CA ARG A 536 -16.42 -10.42 -2.79
C ARG A 536 -17.79 -11.04 -2.77
N ALA A 537 -18.33 -11.34 -1.59
CA ALA A 537 -19.67 -11.93 -1.45
C ALA A 537 -20.79 -11.00 -1.97
N ASN A 538 -20.52 -9.69 -2.06
CA ASN A 538 -21.47 -8.67 -2.53
C ASN A 538 -21.11 -8.07 -3.89
N ASP A 539 -20.17 -8.67 -4.61
CA ASP A 539 -19.70 -8.20 -5.95
C ASP A 539 -19.25 -6.73 -5.99
N ILE A 540 -18.54 -6.28 -4.95
CA ILE A 540 -18.03 -4.91 -4.85
C ILE A 540 -16.53 -4.91 -5.17
N PRO A 541 -16.03 -4.16 -6.15
CA PRO A 541 -14.59 -3.96 -6.36
C PRO A 541 -13.92 -3.37 -5.11
N TYR A 542 -12.91 -4.04 -4.63
CA TYR A 542 -12.20 -3.68 -3.41
C TYR A 542 -10.71 -3.99 -3.54
N ASP A 543 -9.88 -3.08 -3.04
CA ASP A 543 -8.45 -3.28 -2.91
C ASP A 543 -8.07 -3.26 -1.42
N GLU A 544 -7.54 -4.36 -0.95
CA GLU A 544 -7.11 -4.55 0.44
C GLU A 544 -5.71 -4.04 0.74
N THR A 545 -5.00 -3.55 -0.29
CA THR A 545 -3.61 -3.13 -0.14
C THR A 545 -3.54 -1.70 0.38
N PRO A 546 -3.04 -1.46 1.60
CA PRO A 546 -2.78 -0.11 2.06
C PRO A 546 -1.69 0.58 1.22
N ALA A 547 -1.92 1.86 0.87
CA ALA A 547 -1.06 2.59 -0.06
C ALA A 547 0.36 2.84 0.48
N LEU A 548 0.51 3.07 1.78
CA LEU A 548 1.76 3.43 2.42
C LEU A 548 2.26 2.30 3.34
N SER A 549 3.58 2.11 3.38
CA SER A 549 4.26 1.23 4.34
C SER A 549 5.47 1.96 4.93
N MET A 550 5.19 2.95 5.79
CA MET A 550 6.19 3.89 6.34
C MET A 550 6.54 3.60 7.80
N GLY A 551 6.03 2.50 8.38
CA GLY A 551 6.22 2.19 9.79
C GLY A 551 5.54 3.17 10.75
N LEU A 552 4.49 3.87 10.30
CA LEU A 552 3.72 4.81 11.12
C LEU A 552 3.03 4.06 12.27
N ARG A 553 3.07 4.69 13.45
CA ARG A 553 2.48 4.16 14.69
C ARG A 553 1.69 5.22 15.46
N MET A 554 1.42 6.33 14.81
CA MET A 554 0.64 7.43 15.33
C MET A 554 -0.72 7.39 14.65
N GLY A 555 -1.81 7.52 15.40
CA GLY A 555 -3.16 7.72 14.87
C GLY A 555 -3.35 9.14 14.33
N GLU A 556 -4.44 9.80 14.74
CA GLU A 556 -4.73 11.19 14.42
C GLU A 556 -4.83 11.49 12.92
N ALA A 557 -5.30 10.54 12.11
CA ALA A 557 -5.40 10.68 10.64
C ALA A 557 -4.05 10.91 9.92
N THR A 558 -2.90 10.67 10.54
CA THR A 558 -1.59 11.04 9.98
C THR A 558 -1.29 10.37 8.65
N ALA A 559 -1.56 9.08 8.54
CA ALA A 559 -1.36 8.34 7.30
C ALA A 559 -2.40 8.72 6.22
N GLY A 560 -3.64 8.93 6.63
CA GLY A 560 -4.71 9.37 5.75
C GLY A 560 -4.38 10.72 5.10
N LEU A 561 -3.87 11.67 5.88
CA LEU A 561 -3.44 12.98 5.38
C LEU A 561 -2.29 12.89 4.38
N LEU A 562 -1.32 11.98 4.59
CA LEU A 562 -0.25 11.73 3.62
C LEU A 562 -0.75 11.07 2.33
N ALA A 563 -1.76 10.20 2.44
CA ALA A 563 -2.34 9.50 1.30
C ALA A 563 -3.22 10.39 0.39
N VAL A 564 -3.61 11.60 0.83
CA VAL A 564 -4.36 12.56 0.02
C VAL A 564 -3.68 12.82 -1.32
N ASN A 565 -2.36 12.98 -1.34
CA ASN A 565 -1.62 13.25 -2.58
C ASN A 565 -1.57 12.04 -3.52
N LEU A 566 -1.64 10.81 -2.99
CA LEU A 566 -1.76 9.61 -3.82
C LEU A 566 -3.14 9.55 -4.48
N LEU A 567 -4.20 9.92 -3.75
CA LEU A 567 -5.55 9.97 -4.30
C LEU A 567 -5.70 11.08 -5.36
N ARG A 568 -5.08 12.26 -5.14
CA ARG A 568 -4.97 13.34 -6.13
C ARG A 568 -4.24 12.86 -7.39
N SER A 569 -3.14 12.14 -7.22
CA SER A 569 -2.39 11.55 -8.33
C SER A 569 -3.22 10.53 -9.12
N SER A 570 -4.02 9.70 -8.43
CA SER A 570 -4.94 8.76 -9.08
C SER A 570 -5.99 9.47 -9.94
N ALA A 571 -6.59 10.55 -9.43
CA ALA A 571 -7.53 11.37 -10.18
C ALA A 571 -6.86 12.02 -11.40
N ALA A 572 -5.64 12.55 -11.25
CA ALA A 572 -4.89 13.19 -12.32
C ALA A 572 -4.49 12.20 -13.43
N VAL A 573 -4.09 10.97 -13.09
CA VAL A 573 -3.82 9.90 -14.07
C VAL A 573 -5.04 9.67 -14.95
N LEU A 574 -6.21 9.55 -14.35
CA LEU A 574 -7.45 9.29 -15.08
C LEU A 574 -7.88 10.45 -15.98
N SER A 575 -7.79 11.69 -15.47
CA SER A 575 -8.30 12.87 -16.16
C SER A 575 -7.34 13.45 -17.19
N SER A 576 -6.01 13.32 -16.98
CA SER A 576 -5.01 14.09 -17.72
C SER A 576 -4.03 13.26 -18.54
N MET A 577 -3.97 11.94 -18.33
CA MET A 577 -3.05 11.10 -19.08
C MET A 577 -3.57 10.83 -20.49
N ALA A 578 -2.71 11.01 -21.49
CA ALA A 578 -3.05 10.73 -22.89
C ALA A 578 -3.21 9.23 -23.15
N THR A 579 -3.91 8.85 -24.20
CA THR A 579 -3.92 7.48 -24.72
C THR A 579 -2.70 7.21 -25.61
N ILE A 580 -2.40 5.92 -25.85
CA ILE A 580 -1.34 5.52 -26.80
C ILE A 580 -1.61 6.13 -28.19
N GLN A 581 -2.85 6.13 -28.65
CA GLN A 581 -3.22 6.66 -29.96
C GLN A 581 -2.97 8.17 -30.08
N GLU A 582 -3.19 8.95 -29.00
CA GLU A 582 -2.90 10.39 -29.00
C GLU A 582 -1.41 10.71 -29.06
N ILE A 583 -0.57 9.87 -28.49
CA ILE A 583 0.87 10.08 -28.54
C ILE A 583 1.43 9.73 -29.92
N LEU A 584 0.78 8.81 -30.65
CA LEU A 584 1.20 8.34 -31.98
C LEU A 584 0.60 9.15 -33.14
N SER A 585 -0.43 9.95 -32.89
CA SER A 585 -1.04 10.87 -33.88
C SER A 585 -0.29 12.20 -33.93
#